data_5d89940379632ae6dd1f41f180559ffe
#
_entry.id   5d89940379632ae6dd1f41f180559ffe
#
_cell.length_a   1.000
_cell.length_b   1.000
_cell.length_c   1.000
_cell.angle_alpha   90.00
_cell.angle_beta   90.00
_cell.angle_gamma   90.00
#
_symmetry.space_group_name_H-M   'P 1'
#
loop_
_entity.id
_entity.type
_entity.pdbx_description
1 polymer ?
#
loop_
_entity_poly.entity_id
_entity_poly.type
_entity_poly.pdbx_seq_one_letter_code
_entity_poly.pdbx_strand_id
1 'polypeptide(L)'
;MARSGKSINVKIATSKVIKALENKLAQVQKDKANQKVNEEKFSKAQEKYNKEVAKLALAQISKATELSANVRWNGEINVDFNLPKGCVKLPETPEKDFDTFNDWQYKEMVDEIENAIRILKMTDEEVVNTSTYNSIARYL
;
A
#
# COMPACT_ATOMS: atom_id res chain seq x y z
N MET A 1 -9.29 26.61 -34.97
CA MET A 1 -9.23 26.20 -34.44
C MET A 1 -8.94 25.68 -33.69
N ALA A 2 -8.91 25.49 -33.42
CA ALA A 2 -8.54 24.82 -32.76
C ALA A 2 -8.66 24.22 -32.11
N ARG A 3 -8.53 23.74 -31.92
CA ARG A 3 -8.58 22.95 -31.37
C ARG A 3 -8.50 22.31 -30.64
N SER A 4 -8.57 22.33 -30.66
CA SER A 4 -8.55 21.59 -30.09
C SER A 4 -8.41 20.96 -29.35
N GLY A 5 -8.60 21.15 -29.06
CA GLY A 5 -8.67 20.25 -28.08
C GLY A 5 -7.96 19.29 -27.86
N LYS A 6 -7.78 19.31 -27.75
CA LYS A 6 -7.06 18.54 -27.49
C LYS A 6 -7.19 17.38 -26.67
N SER A 7 -8.13 16.52 -26.97
CA SER A 7 -8.12 15.18 -26.45
C SER A 7 -6.94 14.44 -27.08
N ILE A 8 -6.02 14.02 -26.26
CA ILE A 8 -4.96 13.16 -26.69
C ILE A 8 -5.56 11.78 -26.93
N ASN A 9 -5.58 11.35 -28.18
CA ASN A 9 -5.98 10.00 -28.51
C ASN A 9 -4.83 9.07 -28.22
N VAL A 10 -4.92 8.37 -27.11
CA VAL A 10 -3.94 7.35 -26.76
C VAL A 10 -4.29 6.09 -27.56
N LYS A 11 -3.38 5.67 -28.42
CA LYS A 11 -3.51 4.43 -29.17
C LYS A 11 -2.55 3.40 -28.59
N ILE A 12 -3.10 2.44 -27.87
CA ILE A 12 -2.32 1.38 -27.24
C ILE A 12 -2.79 0.07 -27.84
N ALA A 13 -1.85 -0.77 -28.27
CA ALA A 13 -2.17 -2.08 -28.81
C ALA A 13 -2.98 -2.90 -27.79
N THR A 14 -4.08 -3.50 -28.24
CA THR A 14 -4.94 -4.33 -27.40
C THR A 14 -4.16 -5.44 -26.71
N SER A 15 -3.22 -6.07 -27.41
CA SER A 15 -2.37 -7.12 -26.85
C SER A 15 -1.54 -6.62 -25.66
N LYS A 16 -1.06 -5.39 -25.72
CA LYS A 16 -0.29 -4.80 -24.60
C LYS A 16 -1.18 -4.55 -23.40
N VAL A 17 -2.39 -4.09 -23.60
CA VAL A 17 -3.35 -3.85 -22.52
C VAL A 17 -3.73 -5.17 -21.86
N ILE A 18 -4.01 -6.20 -22.65
CA ILE A 18 -4.33 -7.54 -22.14
C ILE A 18 -3.17 -8.05 -21.28
N LYS A 19 -1.95 -7.94 -21.78
CA LYS A 19 -0.76 -8.40 -21.05
C LYS A 19 -0.58 -7.64 -19.73
N ALA A 20 -0.80 -6.32 -19.74
CA ALA A 20 -0.72 -5.50 -18.52
C ALA A 20 -1.77 -5.92 -17.50
N LEU A 21 -3.00 -6.22 -17.97
CA LEU A 21 -4.08 -6.70 -17.09
C LEU A 21 -3.77 -8.08 -16.53
N GLU A 22 -3.22 -8.98 -17.34
CA GLU A 22 -2.81 -10.31 -16.89
C GLU A 22 -1.71 -10.22 -15.84
N ASN A 23 -0.74 -9.32 -16.03
CA ASN A 23 0.32 -9.07 -15.06
C ASN A 23 -0.25 -8.51 -13.76
N LYS A 24 -1.20 -7.58 -13.85
CA LYS A 24 -1.87 -7.02 -12.67
C LYS A 24 -2.65 -8.09 -11.92
N LEU A 25 -3.36 -8.94 -12.63
CA LEU A 25 -4.11 -10.05 -12.03
C LEU A 25 -3.17 -10.99 -11.28
N ALA A 26 -2.05 -11.38 -11.91
CA ALA A 26 -1.06 -12.24 -11.28
C ALA A 26 -0.47 -11.59 -10.02
N GLN A 27 -0.20 -10.28 -10.06
CA GLN A 27 0.32 -9.54 -8.92
C GLN A 27 -0.69 -9.49 -7.76
N VAL A 28 -1.97 -9.23 -8.06
CA VAL A 28 -3.04 -9.19 -7.07
C VAL A 28 -3.19 -10.56 -6.41
N GLN A 29 -3.19 -11.63 -7.21
CA GLN A 29 -3.30 -13.00 -6.70
C GLN A 29 -2.11 -13.37 -5.81
N LYS A 30 -0.91 -12.97 -6.20
CA LYS A 30 0.30 -13.20 -5.43
C LYS A 30 0.26 -12.44 -4.10
N ASP A 31 -0.14 -11.17 -4.13
CA ASP A 31 -0.24 -10.35 -2.93
C ASP A 31 -1.26 -10.94 -1.96
N LYS A 32 -2.41 -11.40 -2.46
CA LYS A 32 -3.42 -12.04 -1.62
C LYS A 32 -2.90 -13.34 -1.01
N ALA A 33 -2.23 -14.17 -1.78
CA ALA A 33 -1.68 -15.45 -1.30
C ALA A 33 -0.63 -15.24 -0.21
N ASN A 34 0.16 -14.18 -0.32
CA ASN A 34 1.23 -13.87 0.62
C ASN A 34 0.83 -12.84 1.68
N GLN A 35 -0.41 -12.37 1.66
CA GLN A 35 -0.88 -11.28 2.52
C GLN A 35 -0.59 -11.55 4.00
N LYS A 36 -0.96 -12.72 4.50
CA LYS A 36 -0.77 -13.07 5.91
C LYS A 36 0.70 -13.05 6.31
N VAL A 37 1.56 -13.64 5.47
CA VAL A 37 3.01 -13.67 5.70
C VAL A 37 3.59 -12.26 5.66
N ASN A 38 3.17 -11.46 4.67
CA ASN A 38 3.63 -10.09 4.53
C ASN A 38 3.20 -9.22 5.70
N GLU A 39 1.97 -9.37 6.17
CA GLU A 39 1.46 -8.67 7.34
C GLU A 39 2.23 -9.04 8.61
N GLU A 40 2.54 -10.31 8.79
CA GLU A 40 3.33 -10.77 9.93
C GLU A 40 4.74 -10.20 9.91
N LYS A 41 5.38 -10.20 8.74
CA LYS A 41 6.73 -9.62 8.58
C LYS A 41 6.73 -8.12 8.88
N PHE A 42 5.74 -7.41 8.37
CA PHE A 42 5.60 -5.98 8.60
C PHE A 42 5.35 -5.69 10.09
N SER A 43 4.48 -6.46 10.73
CA SER A 43 4.18 -6.33 12.15
C SER A 43 5.43 -6.52 13.01
N LYS A 44 6.25 -7.52 12.69
CA LYS A 44 7.52 -7.76 13.39
C LYS A 44 8.51 -6.63 13.18
N ALA A 45 8.60 -6.11 11.96
CA ALA A 45 9.46 -4.98 11.65
C ALA A 45 9.02 -3.73 12.41
N GLN A 46 7.71 -3.49 12.50
CA GLN A 46 7.14 -2.39 13.23
C GLN A 46 7.41 -2.50 14.74
N GLU A 47 7.28 -3.71 15.28
CA GLU A 47 7.56 -3.99 16.68
C GLU A 47 9.03 -3.75 17.01
N LYS A 48 9.93 -4.20 16.15
CA LYS A 48 11.37 -3.96 16.29
C LYS A 48 11.68 -2.47 16.25
N TYR A 49 11.07 -1.75 15.32
CA TYR A 49 11.21 -0.29 15.20
C TYR A 49 10.76 0.40 16.49
N ASN A 50 9.60 0.03 17.01
CA ASN A 50 9.07 0.62 18.25
C ASN A 50 9.99 0.37 19.44
N LYS A 51 10.59 -0.81 19.55
CA LYS A 51 11.53 -1.14 20.60
C LYS A 51 12.81 -0.33 20.48
N GLU A 52 13.32 -0.14 19.28
CA GLU A 52 14.50 0.69 19.04
C GLU A 52 14.25 2.16 19.40
N VAL A 53 13.10 2.68 19.00
CA VAL A 53 12.69 4.05 19.35
C VAL A 53 12.58 4.20 20.87
N ALA A 54 11.99 3.22 21.55
CA ALA A 54 11.86 3.22 23.00
C ALA A 54 13.22 3.29 23.69
N LYS A 55 14.19 2.50 23.23
CA LYS A 55 15.55 2.53 23.78
C LYS A 55 16.22 3.89 23.58
N LEU A 56 16.11 4.44 22.38
CA LEU A 56 16.68 5.74 22.07
C LEU A 56 16.02 6.85 22.90
N ALA A 57 14.72 6.77 23.08
CA ALA A 57 13.97 7.72 23.89
C ALA A 57 14.37 7.65 25.36
N LEU A 58 14.51 6.44 25.91
CA LEU A 58 14.94 6.25 27.29
C LEU A 58 16.34 6.83 27.55
N ALA A 59 17.24 6.73 26.57
CA ALA A 59 18.58 7.32 26.69
C ALA A 59 18.54 8.84 26.80
N GLN A 60 17.45 9.47 26.39
CA GLN A 60 17.29 10.93 26.41
C GLN A 60 16.24 11.39 27.44
N ILE A 61 15.90 10.55 28.41
CA ILE A 61 14.84 10.84 29.37
C ILE A 61 15.10 12.10 30.19
N SER A 62 16.35 12.46 30.42
CA SER A 62 16.73 13.70 31.13
C SER A 62 16.28 14.95 30.38
N LYS A 63 15.99 14.86 29.09
CA LYS A 63 15.53 15.98 28.26
C LYS A 63 13.99 16.01 28.14
N ALA A 64 13.29 15.15 28.85
CA ALA A 64 11.82 15.09 28.79
C ALA A 64 11.19 16.40 29.25
N THR A 65 10.20 16.88 28.49
CA THR A 65 9.46 18.10 28.80
C THR A 65 8.29 17.84 29.75
N GLU A 66 7.74 16.64 29.66
CA GLU A 66 6.65 16.19 30.52
C GLU A 66 7.00 14.79 31.02
N LEU A 67 6.90 14.58 32.31
CA LEU A 67 7.18 13.27 32.88
C LEU A 67 6.09 12.98 33.93
N SER A 68 5.39 11.88 33.74
CA SER A 68 4.36 11.44 34.67
C SER A 68 4.46 9.94 34.91
N ALA A 69 4.02 9.50 36.06
CA ALA A 69 4.02 8.09 36.40
C ALA A 69 2.66 7.72 37.01
N ASN A 70 2.24 6.50 36.73
CA ASN A 70 1.00 5.93 37.22
C ASN A 70 1.27 4.53 37.74
N VAL A 71 0.81 4.23 38.95
CA VAL A 71 0.96 2.93 39.57
C VAL A 71 -0.33 2.13 39.36
N ARG A 72 -0.21 0.98 38.70
CA ARG A 72 -1.34 0.09 38.48
C ARG A 72 -1.68 -0.66 39.76
N TRP A 73 -2.90 -1.23 39.79
CA TRP A 73 -3.39 -2.00 40.93
C TRP A 73 -2.49 -3.21 41.27
N ASN A 74 -1.76 -3.76 40.29
CA ASN A 74 -0.83 -4.87 40.46
C ASN A 74 0.58 -4.45 40.89
N GLY A 75 0.81 -3.15 41.12
CA GLY A 75 2.11 -2.61 41.51
C GLY A 75 3.01 -2.22 40.36
N GLU A 76 2.62 -2.47 39.11
CA GLU A 76 3.40 -2.03 37.95
C GLU A 76 3.33 -0.51 37.80
N ILE A 77 4.44 0.07 37.38
CA ILE A 77 4.55 1.51 37.18
C ILE A 77 4.61 1.81 35.71
N ASN A 78 3.65 2.62 35.22
CA ASN A 78 3.70 3.17 33.87
C ASN A 78 4.31 4.56 33.93
N VAL A 79 5.28 4.81 33.07
CA VAL A 79 5.92 6.12 32.96
C VAL A 79 5.68 6.67 31.57
N ASP A 80 5.13 7.90 31.52
CA ASP A 80 4.90 8.61 30.27
C ASP A 80 5.75 9.87 30.23
N PHE A 81 6.36 10.14 29.11
CA PHE A 81 7.16 11.34 28.91
C PHE A 81 7.19 11.75 27.45
N ASN A 82 7.38 13.04 27.21
CA ASN A 82 7.48 13.60 25.87
C ASN A 82 8.88 14.17 25.66
N LEU A 83 9.46 13.89 24.51
CA LEU A 83 10.76 14.43 24.14
C LEU A 83 10.60 15.51 23.06
N PRO A 84 11.43 16.58 23.10
CA PRO A 84 11.41 17.61 22.07
C PRO A 84 11.73 17.01 20.70
N LYS A 85 11.14 17.60 19.66
CA LYS A 85 11.40 17.20 18.27
C LYS A 85 12.90 17.33 17.98
N GLY A 86 13.48 16.32 17.37
CA GLY A 86 14.90 16.30 17.01
C GLY A 86 15.84 15.85 18.13
N CYS A 87 15.31 15.55 19.33
CA CYS A 87 16.11 15.07 20.46
C CYS A 87 16.70 13.68 20.22
N VAL A 88 16.03 12.86 19.40
CA VAL A 88 16.41 11.50 19.08
C VAL A 88 16.53 11.37 17.57
N LYS A 89 17.63 10.74 17.12
CA LYS A 89 17.76 10.35 15.71
C LYS A 89 16.98 9.06 15.51
N LEU A 90 15.86 9.16 14.81
CA LEU A 90 15.00 8.02 14.57
C LEU A 90 15.63 7.04 13.57
N PRO A 91 15.46 5.71 13.79
CA PRO A 91 15.89 4.71 12.82
C PRO A 91 14.98 4.75 11.59
N GLU A 92 15.37 4.03 10.55
CA GLU A 92 14.57 3.94 9.33
C GLU A 92 13.22 3.29 9.61
N THR A 93 12.15 3.95 9.15
CA THR A 93 10.78 3.47 9.34
C THR A 93 10.51 2.27 8.42
N PRO A 94 9.89 1.19 8.93
CA PRO A 94 9.49 0.08 8.07
C PRO A 94 8.49 0.55 7.01
N GLU A 95 8.68 0.11 5.78
CA GLU A 95 7.78 0.42 4.69
C GLU A 95 6.83 -0.73 4.41
N LYS A 96 5.56 -0.39 4.17
CA LYS A 96 4.57 -1.35 3.73
C LYS A 96 4.53 -1.33 2.20
N ASP A 97 5.22 -2.27 1.56
CA ASP A 97 5.38 -2.36 0.11
C ASP A 97 4.46 -3.39 -0.54
N PHE A 98 3.39 -3.76 0.13
CA PHE A 98 2.43 -4.76 -0.36
C PHE A 98 1.01 -4.28 -0.15
N ASP A 99 0.10 -4.72 -1.02
CA ASP A 99 -1.32 -4.44 -0.91
C ASP A 99 -2.02 -5.47 -0.03
N THR A 100 -3.03 -5.03 0.70
CA THR A 100 -3.87 -5.90 1.51
C THR A 100 -5.31 -5.80 1.04
N PHE A 101 -5.97 -6.95 0.96
CA PHE A 101 -7.35 -7.03 0.49
C PHE A 101 -8.17 -7.88 1.47
N ASN A 102 -9.39 -7.46 1.77
CA ASN A 102 -10.33 -8.38 2.39
C ASN A 102 -10.88 -9.30 1.29
N ASP A 103 -11.55 -10.38 1.67
CA ASP A 103 -12.00 -11.39 0.72
C ASP A 103 -12.94 -10.83 -0.34
N TRP A 104 -13.82 -9.90 0.04
CA TRP A 104 -14.76 -9.28 -0.87
C TRP A 104 -14.05 -8.36 -1.88
N GLN A 105 -13.15 -7.52 -1.41
CA GLN A 105 -12.37 -6.61 -2.27
C GLN A 105 -11.52 -7.38 -3.26
N TYR A 106 -10.88 -8.47 -2.80
CA TYR A 106 -10.05 -9.32 -3.63
C TYR A 106 -10.89 -9.94 -4.75
N LYS A 107 -12.02 -10.55 -4.40
CA LYS A 107 -12.91 -11.20 -5.35
C LYS A 107 -13.43 -10.21 -6.39
N GLU A 108 -13.87 -9.04 -5.95
CA GLU A 108 -14.36 -7.99 -6.85
C GLU A 108 -13.29 -7.54 -7.82
N MET A 109 -12.08 -7.29 -7.34
CA MET A 109 -10.97 -6.85 -8.18
C MET A 109 -10.59 -7.91 -9.20
N VAL A 110 -10.49 -9.17 -8.79
CA VAL A 110 -10.18 -10.29 -9.69
C VAL A 110 -11.25 -10.41 -10.77
N ASP A 111 -12.52 -10.38 -10.38
CA ASP A 111 -13.65 -10.50 -11.33
C ASP A 111 -13.64 -9.35 -12.34
N GLU A 112 -13.38 -8.13 -11.91
CA GLU A 112 -13.33 -6.97 -12.80
C GLU A 112 -12.16 -7.04 -13.78
N ILE A 113 -10.98 -7.46 -13.32
CA ILE A 113 -9.80 -7.61 -14.18
C ILE A 113 -10.03 -8.74 -15.20
N GLU A 114 -10.54 -9.88 -14.76
CA GLU A 114 -10.83 -11.01 -15.65
C GLU A 114 -11.88 -10.63 -16.68
N ASN A 115 -12.90 -9.88 -16.29
CA ASN A 115 -13.92 -9.40 -17.20
C ASN A 115 -13.33 -8.46 -18.26
N ALA A 116 -12.47 -7.54 -17.84
CA ALA A 116 -11.81 -6.62 -18.76
C ALA A 116 -10.96 -7.38 -19.79
N ILE A 117 -10.21 -8.37 -19.34
CA ILE A 117 -9.38 -9.22 -20.21
C ILE A 117 -10.29 -9.95 -21.21
N ARG A 118 -11.37 -10.56 -20.74
CA ARG A 118 -12.30 -11.29 -21.59
C ARG A 118 -12.90 -10.41 -22.68
N ILE A 119 -13.35 -9.22 -22.32
CA ILE A 119 -13.93 -8.27 -23.27
C ILE A 119 -12.92 -7.87 -24.32
N LEU A 120 -11.68 -7.59 -23.93
CA LEU A 120 -10.62 -7.22 -24.86
C LEU A 120 -10.23 -8.37 -25.79
N LYS A 121 -10.27 -9.61 -25.30
CA LYS A 121 -10.00 -10.79 -26.14
C LYS A 121 -11.10 -11.07 -27.14
N MET A 122 -12.32 -10.60 -26.87
CA MET A 122 -13.47 -10.76 -27.77
C MET A 122 -13.56 -9.68 -28.83
N THR A 123 -12.80 -8.59 -28.68
CA THR A 123 -12.82 -7.52 -29.67
C THR A 123 -11.90 -7.84 -30.83
N ASP A 124 -12.30 -7.45 -32.03
CA ASP A 124 -11.49 -7.58 -33.25
C ASP A 124 -10.54 -6.39 -33.45
N GLU A 125 -10.63 -5.38 -32.60
CA GLU A 125 -9.81 -4.20 -32.70
C GLU A 125 -8.39 -4.45 -32.21
N GLU A 126 -7.42 -4.05 -33.01
CA GLU A 126 -6.00 -4.18 -32.67
C GLU A 126 -5.55 -3.13 -31.66
N VAL A 127 -6.28 -2.03 -31.58
CA VAL A 127 -5.95 -0.88 -30.74
C VAL A 127 -7.12 -0.54 -29.83
N VAL A 128 -6.82 -0.33 -28.56
CA VAL A 128 -7.83 0.09 -27.57
C VAL A 128 -8.11 1.58 -27.76
N ASN A 129 -9.39 1.95 -27.86
CA ASN A 129 -9.74 3.36 -27.95
C ASN A 129 -9.64 4.04 -26.57
N THR A 130 -9.64 5.38 -26.58
CA THR A 130 -9.46 6.18 -25.37
C THR A 130 -10.53 5.90 -24.31
N SER A 131 -11.78 5.73 -24.74
CA SER A 131 -12.89 5.46 -23.83
C SER A 131 -12.71 4.13 -23.10
N THR A 132 -12.36 3.08 -23.84
CA THR A 132 -12.12 1.75 -23.26
C THR A 132 -10.90 1.78 -22.35
N TYR A 133 -9.82 2.43 -22.77
CA TYR A 133 -8.63 2.58 -21.95
C TYR A 133 -8.95 3.26 -20.62
N ASN A 134 -9.70 4.36 -20.66
CA ASN A 134 -10.05 5.08 -19.45
C ASN A 134 -10.88 4.24 -18.47
N SER A 135 -11.74 3.37 -18.99
CA SER A 135 -12.57 2.51 -18.13
C SER A 135 -11.78 1.42 -17.40
N ILE A 136 -10.61 1.03 -17.92
CA ILE A 136 -9.79 -0.04 -17.35
C ILE A 136 -8.45 0.46 -16.78
N ALA A 137 -8.13 1.74 -16.95
CA ALA A 137 -6.84 2.31 -16.57
C ALA A 137 -6.52 2.10 -15.08
N ARG A 138 -7.52 2.07 -14.22
CA ARG A 138 -7.32 1.87 -12.79
C ARG A 138 -6.77 0.49 -12.43
N TYR A 139 -6.85 -0.47 -13.34
CA TYR A 139 -6.31 -1.82 -13.14
C TYR A 139 -4.92 -2.01 -13.75
N LEU A 140 -4.40 -1.00 -14.40
CA LEU A 140 -3.08 -1.05 -15.03
C LEU A 140 -1.98 -0.42 -14.11
#